data_2a96124ca974431a637c873fafa5bba5
#
_entry.id   2a96124ca974431a637c873fafa5bba5
#
_cell.length_a   1.000
_cell.length_b   1.000
_cell.length_c   1.000
_cell.angle_alpha   90.00
_cell.angle_beta   90.00
_cell.angle_gamma   90.00
#
_symmetry.space_group_name_H-M   'P 1'
#
loop_
_entity.id
_entity.type
_entity.pdbx_description
1 polymer ?
#
loop_
_entity_poly.entity_id
_entity_poly.type
_entity_poly.pdbx_seq_one_letter_code
_entity_poly.pdbx_strand_id
1 'polypeptide(L)'
;MNKKFIELTNSLKGGVIMDVTSPEQAKIAEEAGAVAVMALERIPADIRAAGGVSRMSDPKMIKEIKKTVKIPVMAKCRIGHFVEASILEAIGIDYIDESEVLTPADNDNHIDKKSFKTPFVCGARDLGEALRRIEEGASMIRTKGEAGTGDVSQAVNHLRKIIGQMSFVASLKEDELYKTAKEMQVSYELLKYVHDNKKLPVANFSAGGVATPADAALMRRLGAEGVFVGSGIFKSNNPEKRAKAIVRAVENYMDDKIIAEVSEDLGEAMVGINEEEIKIIMANR
;
A
#
# COMPACT_ATOMS: atom_id res chain seq x y z
N MET A 1 12.63 -16.09 0.77
CA MET A 1 12.23 -14.83 0.10
C MET A 1 13.01 -14.66 -1.21
N ASN A 2 12.35 -14.16 -2.27
CA ASN A 2 13.00 -13.92 -3.56
C ASN A 2 13.79 -12.59 -3.52
N LYS A 3 15.12 -12.67 -3.53
CA LYS A 3 16.01 -11.50 -3.44
C LYS A 3 15.76 -10.48 -4.57
N LYS A 4 15.53 -10.94 -5.80
CA LYS A 4 15.23 -10.07 -6.94
C LYS A 4 13.96 -9.25 -6.71
N PHE A 5 12.91 -9.87 -6.15
CA PHE A 5 11.66 -9.17 -5.86
C PHE A 5 11.83 -8.12 -4.76
N ILE A 6 12.63 -8.43 -3.73
CA ILE A 6 12.95 -7.47 -2.66
C ILE A 6 13.74 -6.29 -3.22
N GLU A 7 14.70 -6.51 -4.11
CA GLU A 7 15.45 -5.44 -4.77
C GLU A 7 14.52 -4.54 -5.60
N LEU A 8 13.61 -5.14 -6.37
CA LEU A 8 12.62 -4.39 -7.16
C LEU A 8 11.71 -3.53 -6.26
N THR A 9 11.20 -4.07 -5.16
CA THR A 9 10.36 -3.29 -4.24
C THR A 9 11.16 -2.24 -3.47
N ASN A 10 12.41 -2.52 -3.12
CA ASN A 10 13.29 -1.55 -2.47
C ASN A 10 13.62 -0.34 -3.37
N SER A 11 13.64 -0.50 -4.70
CA SER A 11 13.84 0.63 -5.62
C SER A 11 12.71 1.66 -5.60
N LEU A 12 11.55 1.30 -5.05
CA LEU A 12 10.39 2.19 -4.91
C LEU A 12 10.41 3.01 -3.62
N LYS A 13 11.33 2.71 -2.69
CA LYS A 13 11.42 3.39 -1.39
C LYS A 13 11.66 4.89 -1.56
N GLY A 14 11.03 5.66 -0.69
CA GLY A 14 11.09 7.13 -0.74
C GLY A 14 10.06 7.74 -1.68
N GLY A 15 9.32 6.94 -2.44
CA GLY A 15 8.41 7.41 -3.47
C GLY A 15 6.93 7.32 -3.11
N VAL A 16 6.14 7.76 -4.09
CA VAL A 16 4.67 7.73 -4.06
C VAL A 16 4.17 6.76 -5.13
N ILE A 17 3.27 5.87 -4.75
CA ILE A 17 2.52 5.00 -5.68
C ILE A 17 1.10 5.55 -5.77
N MET A 18 0.62 5.83 -6.99
CA MET A 18 -0.67 6.47 -7.20
C MET A 18 -1.68 5.53 -7.83
N ASP A 19 -2.89 5.47 -7.25
CA ASP A 19 -4.02 4.77 -7.86
C ASP A 19 -4.52 5.55 -9.08
N VAL A 20 -4.68 4.89 -10.21
CA VAL A 20 -5.12 5.50 -11.48
C VAL A 20 -6.20 4.66 -12.15
N THR A 21 -7.17 5.31 -12.79
CA THR A 21 -8.30 4.64 -13.47
C THR A 21 -8.29 4.81 -14.97
N SER A 22 -7.33 5.57 -15.52
CA SER A 22 -7.19 5.78 -16.96
C SER A 22 -5.73 6.03 -17.36
N PRO A 23 -5.40 5.88 -18.66
CA PRO A 23 -4.10 6.27 -19.21
C PRO A 23 -3.72 7.72 -18.92
N GLU A 24 -4.67 8.64 -18.96
CA GLU A 24 -4.45 10.07 -18.68
C GLU A 24 -4.04 10.30 -17.25
N GLN A 25 -4.72 9.66 -16.28
CA GLN A 25 -4.35 9.73 -14.86
C GLN A 25 -2.97 9.11 -14.61
N ALA A 26 -2.64 8.01 -15.29
CA ALA A 26 -1.33 7.38 -15.18
C ALA A 26 -0.22 8.31 -15.67
N LYS A 27 -0.45 9.05 -16.76
CA LYS A 27 0.49 10.05 -17.28
C LYS A 27 0.67 11.20 -16.30
N ILE A 28 -0.41 11.73 -15.71
CA ILE A 28 -0.35 12.75 -14.66
C ILE A 28 0.50 12.26 -13.48
N ALA A 29 0.29 11.01 -13.04
CA ALA A 29 1.06 10.42 -11.95
C ALA A 29 2.55 10.31 -12.29
N GLU A 30 2.91 9.82 -13.48
CA GLU A 30 4.29 9.72 -13.95
C GLU A 30 4.95 11.12 -14.05
N GLU A 31 4.27 12.10 -14.63
CA GLU A 31 4.76 13.49 -14.76
C GLU A 31 4.88 14.20 -13.41
N ALA A 32 4.10 13.78 -12.41
CA ALA A 32 4.22 14.26 -11.04
C ALA A 32 5.41 13.66 -10.27
N GLY A 33 6.04 12.60 -10.79
CA GLY A 33 7.16 11.92 -10.15
C GLY A 33 6.76 10.69 -9.33
N ALA A 34 5.59 10.09 -9.58
CA ALA A 34 5.26 8.81 -8.97
C ALA A 34 6.28 7.73 -9.34
N VAL A 35 6.63 6.86 -8.40
CA VAL A 35 7.56 5.74 -8.65
C VAL A 35 6.89 4.50 -9.23
N ALA A 36 5.57 4.42 -9.12
CA ALA A 36 4.73 3.41 -9.74
C ALA A 36 3.27 3.89 -9.75
N VAL A 37 2.43 3.24 -10.53
CA VAL A 37 0.97 3.43 -10.50
C VAL A 37 0.26 2.12 -10.17
N MET A 38 -0.91 2.23 -9.53
CA MET A 38 -1.83 1.12 -9.28
C MET A 38 -3.02 1.26 -10.22
N ALA A 39 -3.16 0.37 -11.18
CA ALA A 39 -4.25 0.38 -12.15
C ALA A 39 -5.54 -0.20 -11.54
N LEU A 40 -6.60 0.57 -11.54
CA LEU A 40 -7.92 0.23 -10.99
C LEU A 40 -9.03 0.74 -11.92
N GLU A 41 -10.12 -0.01 -12.09
CA GLU A 41 -11.33 0.54 -12.76
C GLU A 41 -12.05 1.56 -11.87
N ARG A 42 -12.00 1.36 -10.57
CA ARG A 42 -12.61 2.23 -9.56
C ARG A 42 -11.64 2.42 -8.41
N ILE A 43 -11.41 3.67 -8.06
CA ILE A 43 -10.65 4.00 -6.85
C ILE A 43 -11.42 3.58 -5.59
N PRO A 44 -10.74 3.39 -4.46
CA PRO A 44 -11.38 2.88 -3.23
C PRO A 44 -12.63 3.66 -2.80
N ALA A 45 -12.67 4.99 -2.95
CA ALA A 45 -13.86 5.78 -2.64
C ALA A 45 -15.08 5.39 -3.49
N ASP A 46 -14.88 5.13 -4.78
CA ASP A 46 -15.96 4.70 -5.68
C ASP A 46 -16.40 3.26 -5.38
N ILE A 47 -15.48 2.39 -4.97
CA ILE A 47 -15.81 1.03 -4.51
C ILE A 47 -16.72 1.09 -3.28
N ARG A 48 -16.42 1.98 -2.32
CA ARG A 48 -17.26 2.18 -1.12
C ARG A 48 -18.64 2.70 -1.48
N ALA A 49 -18.72 3.69 -2.35
CA ALA A 49 -19.98 4.30 -2.77
C ALA A 49 -20.86 3.32 -3.54
N ALA A 50 -20.29 2.50 -4.41
CA ALA A 50 -21.03 1.54 -5.21
C ALA A 50 -21.53 0.33 -4.42
N GLY A 51 -20.79 -0.08 -3.37
CA GLY A 51 -21.08 -1.32 -2.63
C GLY A 51 -20.93 -2.58 -3.48
N GLY A 52 -21.51 -3.69 -3.00
CA GLY A 52 -21.51 -4.95 -3.71
C GLY A 52 -20.16 -5.65 -3.77
N VAL A 53 -19.99 -6.56 -4.73
CA VAL A 53 -18.77 -7.35 -4.92
C VAL A 53 -17.80 -6.62 -5.83
N SER A 54 -16.64 -6.24 -5.29
CA SER A 54 -15.54 -5.63 -6.04
C SER A 54 -14.54 -6.71 -6.49
N ARG A 55 -14.21 -6.71 -7.77
CA ARG A 55 -13.36 -7.73 -8.43
C ARG A 55 -12.13 -7.09 -9.06
N MET A 56 -11.22 -7.93 -9.58
CA MET A 56 -10.10 -7.52 -10.41
C MET A 56 -10.59 -6.65 -11.59
N SER A 57 -9.83 -5.63 -11.92
CA SER A 57 -10.11 -4.73 -13.04
C SER A 57 -9.91 -5.40 -14.41
N ASP A 58 -10.54 -4.85 -15.45
CA ASP A 58 -10.43 -5.37 -16.82
C ASP A 58 -8.97 -5.40 -17.29
N PRO A 59 -8.46 -6.55 -17.73
CA PRO A 59 -7.12 -6.69 -18.28
C PRO A 59 -6.80 -5.77 -19.47
N LYS A 60 -7.81 -5.37 -20.26
CA LYS A 60 -7.62 -4.44 -21.37
C LYS A 60 -7.23 -3.07 -20.85
N MET A 61 -7.97 -2.54 -19.88
CA MET A 61 -7.68 -1.25 -19.25
C MET A 61 -6.29 -1.25 -18.60
N ILE A 62 -5.95 -2.30 -17.87
CA ILE A 62 -4.62 -2.44 -17.25
C ILE A 62 -3.51 -2.40 -18.31
N LYS A 63 -3.68 -3.10 -19.44
CA LYS A 63 -2.72 -3.09 -20.55
C LYS A 63 -2.61 -1.72 -21.22
N GLU A 64 -3.70 -0.97 -21.33
CA GLU A 64 -3.70 0.39 -21.87
C GLU A 64 -2.91 1.35 -20.98
N ILE A 65 -3.12 1.30 -19.66
CA ILE A 65 -2.32 2.05 -18.68
C ILE A 65 -0.83 1.67 -18.79
N LYS A 66 -0.52 0.37 -18.82
CA LYS A 66 0.87 -0.12 -18.90
C LYS A 66 1.59 0.33 -20.17
N LYS A 67 0.89 0.52 -21.29
CA LYS A 67 1.48 1.05 -22.53
C LYS A 67 1.76 2.55 -22.48
N THR A 68 1.09 3.28 -21.60
CA THR A 68 1.14 4.74 -21.55
C THR A 68 2.30 5.28 -20.70
N VAL A 69 2.71 4.54 -19.67
CA VAL A 69 3.75 4.96 -18.74
C VAL A 69 4.98 4.06 -18.81
N LYS A 70 6.13 4.60 -18.38
CA LYS A 70 7.40 3.88 -18.28
C LYS A 70 7.68 3.38 -16.87
N ILE A 71 7.03 3.97 -15.86
CA ILE A 71 7.13 3.54 -14.47
C ILE A 71 6.35 2.23 -14.27
N PRO A 72 6.70 1.41 -13.28
CA PRO A 72 6.02 0.16 -12.99
C PRO A 72 4.52 0.31 -12.79
N VAL A 73 3.76 -0.67 -13.26
CA VAL A 73 2.30 -0.74 -13.09
C VAL A 73 1.94 -1.91 -12.19
N MET A 74 1.20 -1.61 -11.14
CA MET A 74 0.62 -2.57 -10.22
C MET A 74 -0.86 -2.79 -10.53
N ALA A 75 -1.39 -3.96 -10.19
CA ALA A 75 -2.82 -4.22 -10.25
C ALA A 75 -3.25 -5.11 -9.08
N LYS A 76 -4.55 -5.02 -8.71
CA LYS A 76 -5.12 -5.74 -7.57
C LYS A 76 -5.81 -7.03 -7.99
N CYS A 77 -5.58 -8.08 -7.20
CA CYS A 77 -6.42 -9.28 -7.18
C CYS A 77 -7.11 -9.42 -5.83
N ARG A 78 -8.19 -10.19 -5.79
CA ARG A 78 -8.91 -10.49 -4.55
C ARG A 78 -8.09 -11.42 -3.65
N ILE A 79 -8.21 -11.28 -2.36
CA ILE A 79 -7.60 -12.19 -1.39
C ILE A 79 -8.01 -13.63 -1.71
N GLY A 80 -7.03 -14.54 -1.80
CA GLY A 80 -7.20 -15.97 -2.09
C GLY A 80 -7.51 -16.31 -3.56
N HIS A 81 -7.69 -15.31 -4.43
CA HIS A 81 -8.05 -15.55 -5.83
C HIS A 81 -6.83 -15.74 -6.74
N PHE A 82 -6.16 -16.87 -6.63
CA PHE A 82 -4.93 -17.18 -7.38
C PHE A 82 -5.12 -17.13 -8.90
N VAL A 83 -6.34 -17.35 -9.43
CA VAL A 83 -6.60 -17.25 -10.88
C VAL A 83 -6.57 -15.80 -11.36
N GLU A 84 -7.11 -14.83 -10.57
CA GLU A 84 -6.94 -13.40 -10.88
C GLU A 84 -5.47 -13.01 -10.88
N ALA A 85 -4.68 -13.47 -9.91
CA ALA A 85 -3.24 -13.26 -9.89
C ALA A 85 -2.54 -13.85 -11.12
N SER A 86 -2.92 -15.06 -11.56
CA SER A 86 -2.39 -15.69 -12.77
C SER A 86 -2.72 -14.90 -14.04
N ILE A 87 -3.92 -14.30 -14.12
CA ILE A 87 -4.30 -13.41 -15.24
C ILE A 87 -3.41 -12.17 -15.25
N LEU A 88 -3.19 -11.54 -14.09
CA LEU A 88 -2.32 -10.37 -13.98
C LEU A 88 -0.87 -10.70 -14.37
N GLU A 89 -0.34 -11.82 -13.92
CA GLU A 89 0.98 -12.29 -14.35
C GLU A 89 1.04 -12.54 -15.86
N ALA A 90 0.02 -13.18 -16.43
CA ALA A 90 -0.04 -13.48 -17.86
C ALA A 90 -0.08 -12.24 -18.75
N ILE A 91 -0.65 -11.13 -18.29
CA ILE A 91 -0.62 -9.84 -19.01
C ILE A 91 0.65 -9.03 -18.75
N GLY A 92 1.58 -9.58 -17.96
CA GLY A 92 2.90 -9.00 -17.70
C GLY A 92 2.88 -7.81 -16.74
N ILE A 93 1.98 -7.80 -15.75
CA ILE A 93 1.98 -6.76 -14.71
C ILE A 93 3.30 -6.76 -13.92
N ASP A 94 3.73 -5.59 -13.43
CA ASP A 94 5.02 -5.49 -12.74
C ASP A 94 4.93 -5.89 -11.26
N TYR A 95 3.77 -5.65 -10.62
CA TYR A 95 3.48 -6.07 -9.25
C TYR A 95 2.00 -6.45 -9.10
N ILE A 96 1.71 -7.43 -8.26
CA ILE A 96 0.34 -7.84 -7.92
C ILE A 96 0.06 -7.44 -6.47
N ASP A 97 -1.02 -6.70 -6.22
CA ASP A 97 -1.50 -6.39 -4.87
C ASP A 97 -2.67 -7.33 -4.53
N GLU A 98 -2.42 -8.32 -3.68
CA GLU A 98 -3.48 -9.14 -3.07
C GLU A 98 -4.15 -8.30 -1.99
N SER A 99 -5.36 -7.79 -2.32
CA SER A 99 -5.89 -6.59 -1.68
C SER A 99 -7.24 -6.78 -1.01
N GLU A 100 -7.33 -6.34 0.23
CA GLU A 100 -8.56 -6.18 1.03
C GLU A 100 -9.51 -5.11 0.48
N VAL A 101 -9.06 -4.23 -0.39
CA VAL A 101 -9.90 -3.23 -1.08
C VAL A 101 -10.95 -3.92 -1.96
N LEU A 102 -10.58 -5.03 -2.58
CA LEU A 102 -11.51 -5.90 -3.30
C LEU A 102 -12.23 -6.85 -2.33
N THR A 103 -13.35 -7.40 -2.77
CA THR A 103 -14.08 -8.39 -1.98
C THR A 103 -13.30 -9.71 -1.95
N PRO A 104 -12.95 -10.28 -0.78
CA PRO A 104 -12.23 -11.53 -0.70
C PRO A 104 -12.92 -12.66 -1.48
N ALA A 105 -12.16 -13.52 -2.10
CA ALA A 105 -12.64 -14.75 -2.73
C ALA A 105 -12.49 -15.95 -1.80
N ASP A 106 -11.53 -15.88 -0.88
CA ASP A 106 -11.31 -16.86 0.18
C ASP A 106 -11.15 -16.10 1.50
N ASN A 107 -11.89 -16.52 2.53
CA ASN A 107 -11.84 -15.88 3.86
C ASN A 107 -10.75 -16.49 4.76
N ASP A 108 -10.26 -17.67 4.41
CA ASP A 108 -9.34 -18.45 5.24
C ASP A 108 -7.92 -18.48 4.68
N ASN A 109 -7.78 -18.44 3.35
CA ASN A 109 -6.49 -18.62 2.70
C ASN A 109 -6.09 -17.40 1.83
N HIS A 110 -4.87 -16.95 2.00
CA HIS A 110 -4.18 -16.08 1.07
C HIS A 110 -3.50 -16.89 -0.05
N ILE A 111 -3.16 -16.21 -1.15
CA ILE A 111 -2.45 -16.81 -2.28
C ILE A 111 -1.04 -17.25 -1.83
N ASP A 112 -0.61 -18.46 -2.23
CA ASP A 112 0.80 -18.86 -2.17
C ASP A 112 1.61 -18.11 -3.25
N LYS A 113 2.22 -17.02 -2.85
CA LYS A 113 2.94 -16.09 -3.73
C LYS A 113 4.27 -16.64 -4.25
N LYS A 114 4.78 -17.72 -3.61
CA LYS A 114 6.03 -18.36 -4.00
C LYS A 114 5.93 -19.08 -5.34
N SER A 115 4.70 -19.41 -5.76
CA SER A 115 4.42 -20.05 -7.06
C SER A 115 4.46 -19.09 -8.25
N PHE A 116 4.55 -17.76 -8.01
CA PHE A 116 4.50 -16.72 -9.04
C PHE A 116 5.89 -16.16 -9.35
N LYS A 117 6.03 -15.63 -10.57
CA LYS A 117 7.24 -14.94 -11.05
C LYS A 117 7.13 -13.41 -10.92
N THR A 118 6.00 -12.90 -10.45
CA THR A 118 5.70 -11.49 -10.25
C THR A 118 5.70 -11.19 -8.75
N PRO A 119 6.33 -10.08 -8.28
CA PRO A 119 6.35 -9.70 -6.87
C PRO A 119 4.96 -9.29 -6.37
N PHE A 120 4.66 -9.64 -5.12
CA PHE A 120 3.39 -9.33 -4.47
C PHE A 120 3.53 -8.23 -3.42
N VAL A 121 2.50 -7.38 -3.36
CA VAL A 121 2.23 -6.41 -2.31
C VAL A 121 1.05 -6.89 -1.48
N CYS A 122 1.09 -6.73 -0.16
CA CYS A 122 -0.01 -7.09 0.73
C CYS A 122 -0.21 -6.05 1.83
N GLY A 123 -1.46 -5.87 2.25
CA GLY A 123 -1.82 -5.06 3.39
C GLY A 123 -1.59 -5.77 4.73
N ALA A 124 -1.24 -5.00 5.77
CA ALA A 124 -1.16 -5.48 7.14
C ALA A 124 -1.61 -4.40 8.14
N ARG A 125 -2.17 -4.84 9.27
CA ARG A 125 -2.60 -3.98 10.39
C ARG A 125 -1.63 -4.01 11.55
N ASP A 126 -0.79 -5.05 11.62
CA ASP A 126 0.18 -5.27 12.68
C ASP A 126 1.36 -6.14 12.20
N LEU A 127 2.36 -6.30 13.05
CA LEU A 127 3.57 -7.05 12.73
C LEU A 127 3.28 -8.52 12.44
N GLY A 128 2.38 -9.16 13.21
CA GLY A 128 2.05 -10.56 13.00
C GLY A 128 1.44 -10.80 11.61
N GLU A 129 0.48 -9.96 11.21
CA GLU A 129 -0.11 -10.02 9.88
C GLU A 129 0.94 -9.75 8.78
N ALA A 130 1.80 -8.74 8.97
CA ALA A 130 2.88 -8.44 8.02
C ALA A 130 3.82 -9.64 7.83
N LEU A 131 4.25 -10.28 8.91
CA LEU A 131 5.15 -11.43 8.84
C LEU A 131 4.49 -12.65 8.20
N ARG A 132 3.19 -12.90 8.44
CA ARG A 132 2.46 -13.97 7.74
C ARG A 132 2.39 -13.74 6.23
N ARG A 133 2.11 -12.52 5.79
CA ARG A 133 2.13 -12.16 4.34
C ARG A 133 3.52 -12.35 3.73
N ILE A 134 4.57 -11.97 4.47
CA ILE A 134 5.96 -12.16 4.02
C ILE A 134 6.30 -13.66 3.94
N GLU A 135 5.84 -14.47 4.86
CA GLU A 135 6.05 -15.92 4.85
C GLU A 135 5.40 -16.59 3.64
N GLU A 136 4.23 -16.11 3.24
CA GLU A 136 3.54 -16.52 2.01
C GLU A 136 4.23 -16.03 0.73
N GLY A 137 5.22 -15.14 0.82
CA GLY A 137 6.03 -14.66 -0.29
C GLY A 137 5.80 -13.21 -0.70
N ALA A 138 5.09 -12.40 0.08
CA ALA A 138 4.97 -10.97 -0.18
C ALA A 138 6.35 -10.30 -0.17
N SER A 139 6.58 -9.41 -1.14
CA SER A 139 7.84 -8.68 -1.33
C SER A 139 7.75 -7.22 -0.89
N MET A 140 6.54 -6.75 -0.58
CA MET A 140 6.25 -5.44 -0.02
C MET A 140 5.04 -5.56 0.92
N ILE A 141 5.11 -4.86 2.04
CA ILE A 141 3.98 -4.64 2.95
C ILE A 141 3.53 -3.20 2.83
N ARG A 142 2.23 -2.98 2.93
CA ARG A 142 1.63 -1.67 3.16
C ARG A 142 0.67 -1.72 4.34
N THR A 143 0.42 -0.59 4.98
CA THR A 143 -0.68 -0.52 5.94
C THR A 143 -2.01 -0.77 5.21
N LYS A 144 -2.96 -1.44 5.85
CA LYS A 144 -4.32 -1.51 5.31
C LYS A 144 -4.99 -0.14 5.35
N GLY A 145 -4.90 0.55 6.48
CA GLY A 145 -5.63 1.81 6.68
C GLY A 145 -7.12 1.61 6.43
N GLU A 146 -7.81 2.68 6.03
CA GLU A 146 -9.16 2.61 5.45
C GLU A 146 -9.16 3.36 4.11
N ALA A 147 -8.85 2.62 3.05
CA ALA A 147 -8.71 3.15 1.71
C ALA A 147 -10.00 3.83 1.23
N GLY A 148 -9.87 5.00 0.57
CA GLY A 148 -10.99 5.74 -0.01
C GLY A 148 -11.77 6.62 0.97
N THR A 149 -11.33 6.73 2.23
CA THR A 149 -11.99 7.60 3.22
C THR A 149 -11.46 9.02 3.23
N GLY A 150 -10.19 9.24 2.82
CA GLY A 150 -9.52 10.53 3.02
C GLY A 150 -9.18 10.81 4.49
N ASP A 151 -9.37 9.83 5.38
CA ASP A 151 -8.99 9.86 6.79
C ASP A 151 -7.79 8.94 7.01
N VAL A 152 -6.67 9.53 7.42
CA VAL A 152 -5.39 8.84 7.58
C VAL A 152 -5.27 8.11 8.93
N SER A 153 -6.22 8.28 9.85
CA SER A 153 -6.13 7.81 11.24
C SER A 153 -5.85 6.31 11.36
N GLN A 154 -6.56 5.48 10.59
CA GLN A 154 -6.34 4.03 10.61
C GLN A 154 -4.98 3.62 10.03
N ALA A 155 -4.51 4.30 8.99
CA ALA A 155 -3.16 4.05 8.47
C ALA A 155 -2.08 4.42 9.49
N VAL A 156 -2.26 5.52 10.23
CA VAL A 156 -1.40 5.93 11.35
C VAL A 156 -1.40 4.86 12.44
N ASN A 157 -2.58 4.39 12.85
CA ASN A 157 -2.73 3.35 13.86
C ASN A 157 -2.00 2.05 13.47
N HIS A 158 -2.19 1.57 12.24
CA HIS A 158 -1.56 0.36 11.74
C HIS A 158 -0.03 0.52 11.64
N LEU A 159 0.45 1.65 11.10
CA LEU A 159 1.88 1.89 11.00
C LEU A 159 2.54 1.97 12.38
N ARG A 160 1.95 2.72 13.32
CA ARG A 160 2.44 2.80 14.70
C ARG A 160 2.45 1.44 15.39
N LYS A 161 1.42 0.60 15.14
CA LYS A 161 1.35 -0.75 15.70
C LYS A 161 2.46 -1.65 15.14
N ILE A 162 2.68 -1.64 13.82
CA ILE A 162 3.77 -2.41 13.19
C ILE A 162 5.12 -1.98 13.76
N ILE A 163 5.43 -0.67 13.77
CA ILE A 163 6.71 -0.14 14.24
C ILE A 163 6.90 -0.35 15.75
N GLY A 164 5.84 -0.14 16.55
CA GLY A 164 5.87 -0.37 17.99
C GLY A 164 6.13 -1.83 18.32
N GLN A 165 5.47 -2.76 17.61
CA GLN A 165 5.73 -4.19 17.79
C GLN A 165 7.11 -4.62 17.31
N MET A 166 7.66 -4.03 16.24
CA MET A 166 9.06 -4.27 15.85
C MET A 166 10.02 -3.80 16.93
N SER A 167 9.77 -2.64 17.53
CA SER A 167 10.59 -2.12 18.65
C SER A 167 10.49 -3.01 19.88
N PHE A 168 9.29 -3.50 20.19
CA PHE A 168 9.08 -4.47 21.28
C PHE A 168 9.86 -5.77 21.03
N VAL A 169 9.71 -6.38 19.85
CA VAL A 169 10.43 -7.61 19.48
C VAL A 169 11.94 -7.42 19.58
N ALA A 170 12.46 -6.27 19.11
CA ALA A 170 13.88 -5.95 19.20
C ALA A 170 14.41 -5.79 20.63
N SER A 171 13.54 -5.58 21.63
CA SER A 171 13.91 -5.46 23.05
C SER A 171 13.85 -6.77 23.83
N LEU A 172 13.29 -7.83 23.26
CA LEU A 172 13.15 -9.14 23.90
C LEU A 172 14.52 -9.83 24.09
N LYS A 173 14.58 -10.74 25.04
CA LYS A 173 15.65 -11.71 25.09
C LYS A 173 15.39 -12.83 24.08
N GLU A 174 16.46 -13.51 23.64
CA GLU A 174 16.34 -14.53 22.58
C GLU A 174 15.42 -15.70 22.96
N ASP A 175 15.41 -16.09 24.23
CA ASP A 175 14.53 -17.16 24.76
C ASP A 175 13.05 -16.77 24.79
N GLU A 176 12.72 -15.47 24.81
CA GLU A 176 11.36 -14.95 24.79
C GLU A 176 10.75 -14.95 23.37
N LEU A 177 11.60 -15.04 22.33
CA LEU A 177 11.14 -15.02 20.94
C LEU A 177 10.25 -16.21 20.57
N TYR A 178 10.48 -17.41 21.14
CA TYR A 178 9.63 -18.58 20.87
C TYR A 178 8.17 -18.36 21.31
N LYS A 179 8.00 -17.78 22.50
CA LYS A 179 6.67 -17.45 23.02
C LYS A 179 5.99 -16.41 22.15
N THR A 180 6.73 -15.34 21.83
CA THR A 180 6.21 -14.21 21.04
C THR A 180 5.86 -14.65 19.60
N ALA A 181 6.67 -15.50 18.96
CA ALA A 181 6.37 -16.06 17.64
C ALA A 181 5.06 -16.87 17.67
N LYS A 182 4.85 -17.67 18.69
CA LYS A 182 3.63 -18.43 18.88
C LYS A 182 2.40 -17.53 19.11
N GLU A 183 2.53 -16.49 19.92
CA GLU A 183 1.45 -15.52 20.18
C GLU A 183 1.09 -14.72 18.93
N MET A 184 2.06 -14.33 18.11
CA MET A 184 1.86 -13.62 16.83
C MET A 184 1.48 -14.55 15.69
N GLN A 185 1.54 -15.88 15.88
CA GLN A 185 1.28 -16.89 14.85
C GLN A 185 2.19 -16.72 13.62
N VAL A 186 3.49 -16.59 13.86
CA VAL A 186 4.52 -16.41 12.83
C VAL A 186 5.68 -17.39 13.04
N SER A 187 6.49 -17.61 12.00
CA SER A 187 7.71 -18.41 12.15
C SER A 187 8.72 -17.72 13.05
N TYR A 188 9.44 -18.54 13.82
CA TYR A 188 10.54 -18.07 14.67
C TYR A 188 11.61 -17.33 13.84
N GLU A 189 11.95 -17.84 12.68
CA GLU A 189 12.98 -17.31 11.80
C GLU A 189 12.67 -15.89 11.35
N LEU A 190 11.43 -15.60 10.97
CA LEU A 190 11.03 -14.24 10.59
C LEU A 190 10.98 -13.30 11.79
N LEU A 191 10.50 -13.77 12.94
CA LEU A 191 10.50 -12.95 14.14
C LEU A 191 11.94 -12.65 14.60
N LYS A 192 12.83 -13.66 14.57
CA LYS A 192 14.25 -13.49 14.86
C LYS A 192 14.91 -12.52 13.90
N TYR A 193 14.56 -12.54 12.61
CA TYR A 193 15.05 -11.54 11.66
C TYR A 193 14.69 -10.12 12.11
N VAL A 194 13.43 -9.88 12.53
CA VAL A 194 12.99 -8.57 13.04
C VAL A 194 13.74 -8.19 14.33
N HIS A 195 13.90 -9.13 15.24
CA HIS A 195 14.67 -8.92 16.47
C HIS A 195 16.10 -8.44 16.18
N ASP A 196 16.81 -9.14 15.29
CA ASP A 196 18.23 -8.89 15.01
C ASP A 196 18.43 -7.62 14.16
N ASN A 197 17.51 -7.36 13.20
CA ASN A 197 17.65 -6.28 12.21
C ASN A 197 16.82 -5.03 12.51
N LYS A 198 15.89 -5.07 13.46
CA LYS A 198 14.97 -3.97 13.85
C LYS A 198 14.14 -3.41 12.70
N LYS A 199 13.89 -4.23 11.69
CA LYS A 199 13.12 -3.87 10.48
C LYS A 199 12.49 -5.11 9.85
N LEU A 200 11.49 -4.90 9.00
CA LEU A 200 10.98 -5.95 8.11
C LEU A 200 12.02 -6.33 7.04
N PRO A 201 12.02 -7.59 6.56
CA PRO A 201 12.89 -8.01 5.45
C PRO A 201 12.47 -7.44 4.09
N VAL A 202 11.33 -6.78 4.00
CA VAL A 202 10.76 -6.17 2.80
C VAL A 202 10.37 -4.73 3.06
N ALA A 203 10.13 -3.95 1.98
CA ALA A 203 9.68 -2.57 2.10
C ALA A 203 8.31 -2.48 2.83
N ASN A 204 8.16 -1.46 3.69
CA ASN A 204 6.92 -1.17 4.42
C ASN A 204 6.41 0.23 4.07
N PHE A 205 5.35 0.29 3.28
CA PHE A 205 4.73 1.52 2.83
C PHE A 205 3.48 1.84 3.66
N SER A 206 3.05 3.09 3.61
CA SER A 206 1.74 3.48 4.14
C SER A 206 0.70 3.56 3.04
N ALA A 207 -0.51 3.10 3.34
CA ALA A 207 -1.69 3.21 2.50
C ALA A 207 -2.94 3.46 3.35
N GLY A 208 -3.93 4.12 2.76
CA GLY A 208 -5.24 4.36 3.35
C GLY A 208 -5.40 5.80 3.89
N GLY A 209 -6.27 6.58 3.25
CA GLY A 209 -6.71 7.88 3.74
C GLY A 209 -5.80 9.07 3.48
N VAL A 210 -4.62 8.91 2.88
CA VAL A 210 -3.73 10.04 2.54
C VAL A 210 -4.41 10.94 1.51
N ALA A 211 -4.63 12.22 1.87
CA ALA A 211 -5.32 13.20 1.03
C ALA A 211 -4.54 14.51 0.84
N THR A 212 -3.56 14.79 1.70
CA THR A 212 -2.80 16.04 1.70
C THR A 212 -1.28 15.80 1.72
N PRO A 213 -0.46 16.79 1.31
CA PRO A 213 0.99 16.73 1.50
C PRO A 213 1.40 16.48 2.95
N ALA A 214 0.69 17.10 3.91
CA ALA A 214 0.95 16.94 5.33
C ALA A 214 0.70 15.51 5.81
N ASP A 215 -0.39 14.83 5.34
CA ASP A 215 -0.65 13.42 5.65
C ASP A 215 0.50 12.53 5.13
N ALA A 216 0.93 12.75 3.90
CA ALA A 216 2.01 11.99 3.30
C ALA A 216 3.34 12.17 4.07
N ALA A 217 3.68 13.40 4.46
CA ALA A 217 4.84 13.71 5.29
C ALA A 217 4.72 13.08 6.70
N LEU A 218 3.53 13.10 7.30
CA LEU A 218 3.25 12.44 8.59
C LEU A 218 3.59 10.95 8.51
N MET A 219 3.11 10.25 7.49
CA MET A 219 3.37 8.82 7.34
C MET A 219 4.86 8.52 7.17
N ARG A 220 5.58 9.36 6.41
CA ARG A 220 7.03 9.26 6.27
C ARG A 220 7.76 9.47 7.61
N ARG A 221 7.38 10.50 8.38
CA ARG A 221 7.94 10.77 9.72
C ARG A 221 7.66 9.68 10.72
N LEU A 222 6.55 8.98 10.59
CA LEU A 222 6.22 7.81 11.39
C LEU A 222 6.99 6.54 11.00
N GLY A 223 7.78 6.57 9.92
CA GLY A 223 8.66 5.50 9.50
C GLY A 223 8.19 4.67 8.31
N ALA A 224 7.13 5.09 7.60
CA ALA A 224 6.80 4.47 6.31
C ALA A 224 7.93 4.71 5.30
N GLU A 225 8.28 3.70 4.52
CA GLU A 225 9.35 3.80 3.52
C GLU A 225 8.88 4.35 2.17
N GLY A 226 7.60 4.65 2.04
CA GLY A 226 6.91 5.29 0.94
C GLY A 226 5.42 5.35 1.21
N VAL A 227 4.63 5.92 0.29
CA VAL A 227 3.19 6.06 0.47
C VAL A 227 2.42 5.64 -0.78
N PHE A 228 1.26 5.01 -0.56
CA PHE A 228 0.23 4.84 -1.58
C PHE A 228 -0.81 5.95 -1.41
N VAL A 229 -1.20 6.57 -2.52
CA VAL A 229 -2.24 7.60 -2.53
C VAL A 229 -3.25 7.27 -3.62
N GLY A 230 -4.48 7.03 -3.22
CA GLY A 230 -5.57 6.71 -4.12
C GLY A 230 -6.50 7.89 -4.36
N SER A 231 -7.68 7.81 -3.76
CA SER A 231 -8.75 8.79 -3.94
C SER A 231 -8.35 10.23 -3.59
N GLY A 232 -7.38 10.43 -2.71
CA GLY A 232 -6.92 11.74 -2.25
C GLY A 232 -6.39 12.65 -3.36
N ILE A 233 -5.88 12.09 -4.47
CA ILE A 233 -5.40 12.87 -5.62
C ILE A 233 -6.55 13.14 -6.58
N PHE A 234 -7.12 12.10 -7.19
CA PHE A 234 -8.04 12.25 -8.33
C PHE A 234 -9.48 12.63 -7.94
N LYS A 235 -9.82 12.66 -6.64
CA LYS A 235 -11.06 13.24 -6.09
C LYS A 235 -10.88 14.69 -5.60
N SER A 236 -9.72 15.30 -5.76
CA SER A 236 -9.47 16.69 -5.42
C SER A 236 -9.76 17.63 -6.61
N ASN A 237 -9.89 18.94 -6.32
CA ASN A 237 -10.18 19.94 -7.36
C ASN A 237 -9.03 20.15 -8.36
N ASN A 238 -7.79 19.88 -7.98
CA ASN A 238 -6.61 20.00 -8.84
C ASN A 238 -5.67 18.80 -8.70
N PRO A 239 -5.98 17.67 -9.37
CA PRO A 239 -5.21 16.44 -9.24
C PRO A 239 -3.73 16.57 -9.61
N GLU A 240 -3.39 17.30 -10.69
CA GLU A 240 -2.00 17.46 -11.13
C GLU A 240 -1.15 18.20 -10.10
N LYS A 241 -1.65 19.34 -9.61
CA LYS A 241 -0.96 20.13 -8.61
C LYS A 241 -0.82 19.35 -7.30
N ARG A 242 -1.88 18.65 -6.89
CA ARG A 242 -1.87 17.82 -5.68
C ARG A 242 -0.93 16.64 -5.77
N ALA A 243 -0.88 15.94 -6.91
CA ALA A 243 0.06 14.85 -7.15
C ALA A 243 1.52 15.31 -6.99
N LYS A 244 1.89 16.42 -7.65
CA LYS A 244 3.23 17.01 -7.52
C LYS A 244 3.54 17.45 -6.08
N ALA A 245 2.58 18.06 -5.41
CA ALA A 245 2.73 18.52 -4.02
C ALA A 245 2.97 17.33 -3.05
N ILE A 246 2.22 16.24 -3.21
CA ILE A 246 2.38 15.03 -2.39
C ILE A 246 3.75 14.36 -2.65
N VAL A 247 4.18 14.23 -3.91
CA VAL A 247 5.52 13.70 -4.24
C VAL A 247 6.60 14.53 -3.57
N ARG A 248 6.56 15.85 -3.74
CA ARG A 248 7.56 16.75 -3.15
C ARG A 248 7.57 16.72 -1.61
N ALA A 249 6.39 16.56 -0.98
CA ALA A 249 6.29 16.40 0.47
C ALA A 249 6.88 15.06 0.96
N VAL A 250 6.70 13.98 0.20
CA VAL A 250 7.27 12.66 0.52
C VAL A 250 8.79 12.67 0.40
N GLU A 251 9.34 13.30 -0.63
CA GLU A 251 10.77 13.45 -0.84
C GLU A 251 11.44 14.32 0.23
N ASN A 252 10.74 15.37 0.68
CA ASN A 252 11.24 16.37 1.62
C ASN A 252 10.51 16.34 2.97
N TYR A 253 10.06 15.16 3.40
CA TYR A 253 9.16 15.00 4.54
C TYR A 253 9.67 15.54 5.89
N MET A 254 10.98 15.81 6.02
CA MET A 254 11.59 16.41 7.21
C MET A 254 11.71 17.94 7.14
N ASP A 255 11.40 18.56 6.01
CA ASP A 255 11.50 20.00 5.83
C ASP A 255 10.13 20.67 5.91
N ASP A 256 9.84 21.30 7.07
CA ASP A 256 8.56 21.95 7.33
C ASP A 256 8.31 23.15 6.38
N LYS A 257 9.35 23.82 5.87
CA LYS A 257 9.20 24.93 4.94
C LYS A 257 8.73 24.46 3.58
N ILE A 258 9.32 23.36 3.10
CA ILE A 258 8.89 22.75 1.83
C ILE A 258 7.46 22.20 1.97
N ILE A 259 7.14 21.54 3.09
CA ILE A 259 5.77 21.02 3.32
C ILE A 259 4.76 22.17 3.35
N ALA A 260 5.08 23.30 4.00
CA ALA A 260 4.22 24.48 4.00
C ALA A 260 4.04 25.02 2.57
N GLU A 261 5.12 25.25 1.83
CA GLU A 261 5.11 25.74 0.44
C GLU A 261 4.22 24.88 -0.47
N VAL A 262 4.42 23.54 -0.44
CA VAL A 262 3.67 22.63 -1.32
C VAL A 262 2.22 22.41 -0.87
N SER A 263 1.86 22.84 0.33
CA SER A 263 0.47 22.77 0.83
C SER A 263 -0.36 23.99 0.43
N GLU A 264 0.27 25.04 -0.13
CA GLU A 264 -0.42 26.27 -0.49
C GLU A 264 -1.24 26.11 -1.78
N ASP A 265 -2.43 26.74 -1.77
CA ASP A 265 -3.27 26.94 -2.96
C ASP A 265 -3.53 25.65 -3.78
N LEU A 266 -3.78 24.53 -3.09
CA LEU A 266 -4.09 23.25 -3.72
C LEU A 266 -5.57 23.07 -4.07
N GLY A 267 -6.42 24.03 -3.71
CA GLY A 267 -7.86 23.86 -3.74
C GLY A 267 -8.36 22.86 -2.70
N GLU A 268 -9.64 22.53 -2.75
CA GLU A 268 -10.24 21.60 -1.80
C GLU A 268 -9.64 20.19 -1.95
N ALA A 269 -9.33 19.58 -0.81
CA ALA A 269 -9.04 18.14 -0.75
C ALA A 269 -10.33 17.35 -0.99
N MET A 270 -10.21 16.02 -1.19
CA MET A 270 -11.39 15.17 -1.19
C MET A 270 -12.16 15.35 0.13
N VAL A 271 -13.50 15.40 0.07
CA VAL A 271 -14.36 15.61 1.27
C VAL A 271 -14.14 14.49 2.30
N GLY A 272 -13.89 13.26 1.83
CA GLY A 272 -13.65 12.14 2.72
C GLY A 272 -14.91 11.60 3.44
N ILE A 273 -14.67 10.57 4.25
CA ILE A 273 -15.70 9.90 5.09
C ILE A 273 -15.07 9.72 6.46
N ASN A 274 -15.72 10.24 7.50
CA ASN A 274 -15.25 10.03 8.87
C ASN A 274 -15.35 8.55 9.25
N GLU A 275 -14.47 8.08 10.13
CA GLU A 275 -14.43 6.70 10.61
C GLU A 275 -15.78 6.21 11.16
N GLU A 276 -16.50 7.06 11.89
CA GLU A 276 -17.82 6.74 12.46
C GLU A 276 -18.92 6.52 11.39
N GLU A 277 -18.72 7.04 10.17
CA GLU A 277 -19.64 6.92 9.04
C GLU A 277 -19.32 5.73 8.12
N ILE A 278 -18.23 5.00 8.39
CA ILE A 278 -17.78 3.89 7.55
C ILE A 278 -18.73 2.70 7.64
N LYS A 279 -19.38 2.37 6.53
CA LYS A 279 -20.26 1.19 6.42
C LYS A 279 -19.49 -0.11 6.13
N ILE A 280 -18.36 -0.03 5.46
CA ILE A 280 -17.53 -1.18 5.05
C ILE A 280 -16.12 -0.97 5.59
N ILE A 281 -15.74 -1.75 6.59
CA ILE A 281 -14.38 -1.76 7.14
C ILE A 281 -13.54 -2.71 6.30
N MET A 282 -12.80 -2.15 5.33
CA MET A 282 -11.98 -2.95 4.41
C MET A 282 -10.77 -3.59 5.13
N ALA A 283 -10.22 -2.93 6.14
CA ALA A 283 -9.09 -3.44 6.90
C ALA A 283 -9.37 -4.79 7.62
N ASN A 284 -10.64 -5.13 7.82
CA ASN A 284 -11.01 -6.39 8.47
C ASN A 284 -11.05 -7.59 7.51
N ARG A 285 -10.86 -7.35 6.23
CA ARG A 285 -10.83 -8.39 5.19
C ARG A 285 -9.48 -9.07 5.12
#